data_1572c176b2002a643e09ab31a1a23c06
#
_entry.id   1572c176b2002a643e09ab31a1a23c06
#
_cell.length_a   1.000
_cell.length_b   1.000
_cell.length_c   1.000
_cell.angle_alpha   90.00
_cell.angle_beta   90.00
_cell.angle_gamma   90.00
#
_symmetry.space_group_name_H-M   'P 1'
#
loop_
_entity.id
_entity.type
_entity.pdbx_description
1 polymer ?
#
loop_
_entity_poly.entity_id
_entity_poly.type
_entity_poly.pdbx_seq_one_letter_code
_entity_poly.pdbx_strand_id
1 'polypeptide(L)'
;MATPIDGAAHAPTASEYIKHHLGHLSNGHQVGPVDFSIINYDTMFWSIAMGITGCLVMWSAARKATAGVPGRFQAFVEMLFEMVDDQAKSIVHGDRSFIAPAALTVFVWVALMNSLDLLPVDMFSWAFAVFGVEHIFPYHRVVPTADLNGPMGIALGVLALMFYYSIKIKGLGGWIHELFAAPFGIWMAPFNLLLNIIEYAAKLVSLGMRLFGNMFAGELLFLLIALLGGSATIFGFVGHVIAGSIWAIFHILIVLLQAFIFMMLTLVYLGQAHEGH
;
A
#
# COMPACT_ATOMS: atom_id res chain seq x y z
N MET A 1 42.71 21.26 12.44
CA MET A 1 42.40 20.89 13.83
C MET A 1 41.51 19.64 13.73
N ALA A 2 42.09 18.48 14.02
CA ALA A 2 41.38 17.18 13.89
C ALA A 2 40.49 17.01 15.11
N THR A 3 39.23 16.75 14.90
CA THR A 3 38.27 16.33 15.96
C THR A 3 38.64 14.92 16.41
N PRO A 4 38.65 14.63 17.72
CA PRO A 4 38.96 13.30 18.24
C PRO A 4 37.86 12.31 17.79
N ILE A 5 38.29 11.18 17.25
CA ILE A 5 37.46 10.01 17.02
C ILE A 5 37.24 9.36 18.39
N ASP A 6 36.13 9.70 19.05
CA ASP A 6 35.69 8.96 20.23
C ASP A 6 35.08 7.61 19.76
N GLY A 7 35.96 6.61 19.71
CA GLY A 7 35.63 5.23 19.37
C GLY A 7 35.07 4.46 20.56
N ALA A 8 34.02 4.94 21.21
CA ALA A 8 33.16 4.12 22.05
C ALA A 8 31.91 3.85 21.26
N ALA A 9 31.74 2.61 20.78
CA ALA A 9 30.50 2.12 20.17
C ALA A 9 29.38 2.19 21.23
N HIS A 10 28.75 3.34 21.38
CA HIS A 10 27.52 3.47 22.16
C HIS A 10 26.44 2.64 21.46
N ALA A 11 25.79 1.75 22.19
CA ALA A 11 24.59 1.10 21.70
C ALA A 11 23.60 2.19 21.26
N PRO A 12 23.01 2.09 20.05
CA PRO A 12 22.13 3.13 19.52
C PRO A 12 20.98 3.40 20.49
N THR A 13 20.65 4.66 20.70
CA THR A 13 19.47 5.04 21.48
C THR A 13 18.21 4.54 20.77
N ALA A 14 17.10 4.34 21.51
CA ALA A 14 15.83 3.94 20.94
C ALA A 14 15.39 4.85 19.76
N SER A 15 15.64 6.16 19.88
CA SER A 15 15.34 7.13 18.84
C SER A 15 16.23 6.97 17.59
N GLU A 16 17.50 6.67 17.78
CA GLU A 16 18.45 6.42 16.67
C GLU A 16 18.12 5.12 15.96
N TYR A 17 17.80 4.07 16.71
CA TYR A 17 17.34 2.79 16.14
C TYR A 17 16.12 2.96 15.25
N ILE A 18 15.05 3.62 15.76
CA ILE A 18 13.83 3.89 14.99
C ILE A 18 14.13 4.75 13.76
N LYS A 19 14.89 5.84 13.90
CA LYS A 19 15.24 6.71 12.77
C LYS A 19 16.04 6.00 11.70
N HIS A 20 16.94 5.09 12.08
CA HIS A 20 17.73 4.31 11.15
C HIS A 20 16.83 3.38 10.31
N HIS A 21 15.86 2.67 10.93
CA HIS A 21 14.98 1.74 10.24
C HIS A 21 13.88 2.44 9.42
N LEU A 22 13.53 3.67 9.76
CA LEU A 22 12.58 4.48 8.97
C LEU A 22 13.26 5.29 7.85
N GLY A 23 14.59 5.20 7.71
CA GLY A 23 15.32 5.84 6.64
C GLY A 23 15.05 5.21 5.28
N HIS A 24 14.99 6.04 4.23
CA HIS A 24 14.82 5.59 2.84
C HIS A 24 16.12 5.69 2.07
N LEU A 25 16.30 4.77 1.11
CA LEU A 25 17.31 4.89 0.08
C LEU A 25 16.82 5.87 -1.00
N SER A 26 17.10 7.16 -0.82
CA SER A 26 16.63 8.23 -1.69
C SER A 26 17.77 8.94 -2.42
N ASN A 27 17.43 9.64 -3.51
CA ASN A 27 18.37 10.46 -4.27
C ASN A 27 18.79 11.77 -3.57
N GLY A 28 18.18 12.11 -2.43
CA GLY A 28 18.45 13.34 -1.70
C GLY A 28 17.72 13.43 -0.37
N HIS A 29 17.94 14.52 0.37
CA HIS A 29 17.22 14.79 1.60
C HIS A 29 16.03 15.70 1.35
N GLN A 30 14.86 15.37 1.92
CA GLN A 30 13.65 16.17 1.80
C GLN A 30 13.84 17.53 2.50
N VAL A 31 13.64 18.62 1.75
CA VAL A 31 13.80 19.99 2.24
C VAL A 31 12.46 20.62 2.61
N GLY A 32 11.37 20.16 2.01
CA GLY A 32 10.01 20.70 2.23
C GLY A 32 9.00 19.63 2.60
N PRO A 33 7.77 20.01 2.99
CA PRO A 33 6.71 19.06 3.32
C PRO A 33 6.28 18.19 2.12
N VAL A 34 6.44 18.71 0.90
CA VAL A 34 6.23 17.99 -0.36
C VAL A 34 7.39 18.34 -1.29
N ASP A 35 8.14 17.35 -1.72
CA ASP A 35 9.30 17.52 -2.63
C ASP A 35 9.24 16.46 -3.72
N PHE A 36 8.82 16.87 -4.93
CA PHE A 36 8.70 15.98 -6.09
C PHE A 36 10.05 15.60 -6.72
N SER A 37 11.16 16.17 -6.27
CA SER A 37 12.50 15.83 -6.77
C SER A 37 13.08 14.57 -6.12
N ILE A 38 12.49 14.14 -5.00
CA ILE A 38 12.97 13.00 -4.23
C ILE A 38 12.31 11.71 -4.72
N ILE A 39 13.14 10.73 -5.04
CA ILE A 39 12.73 9.39 -5.42
C ILE A 39 13.27 8.41 -4.38
N ASN A 40 12.36 7.67 -3.74
CA ASN A 40 12.69 6.58 -2.84
C ASN A 40 12.85 5.30 -3.67
N TYR A 41 14.11 4.91 -3.91
CA TYR A 41 14.43 3.75 -4.77
C TYR A 41 13.98 2.43 -4.14
N ASP A 42 14.04 2.30 -2.83
CA ASP A 42 13.58 1.14 -2.07
C ASP A 42 12.07 0.92 -2.22
N THR A 43 11.27 1.97 -2.02
CA THR A 43 9.82 1.94 -2.22
C THR A 43 9.45 1.54 -3.65
N MET A 44 10.09 2.13 -4.65
CA MET A 44 9.85 1.80 -6.06
C MET A 44 10.25 0.35 -6.37
N PHE A 45 11.43 -0.08 -5.91
CA PHE A 45 11.92 -1.44 -6.16
C PHE A 45 10.96 -2.49 -5.59
N TRP A 46 10.58 -2.39 -4.31
CA TRP A 46 9.70 -3.36 -3.68
C TRP A 46 8.28 -3.32 -4.23
N SER A 47 7.75 -2.14 -4.54
CA SER A 47 6.43 -2.01 -5.17
C SER A 47 6.38 -2.71 -6.53
N ILE A 48 7.36 -2.47 -7.40
CA ILE A 48 7.44 -3.10 -8.72
C ILE A 48 7.69 -4.60 -8.58
N ALA A 49 8.60 -5.02 -7.70
CA ALA A 49 8.89 -6.43 -7.47
C ALA A 49 7.65 -7.22 -7.02
N MET A 50 6.86 -6.66 -6.10
CA MET A 50 5.61 -7.28 -5.65
C MET A 50 4.54 -7.28 -6.74
N GLY A 51 4.46 -6.23 -7.56
CA GLY A 51 3.57 -6.20 -8.73
C GLY A 51 3.91 -7.28 -9.75
N ILE A 52 5.19 -7.42 -10.10
CA ILE A 52 5.66 -8.47 -11.00
C ILE A 52 5.40 -9.86 -10.40
N THR A 53 5.68 -10.05 -9.11
CA THR A 53 5.44 -11.33 -8.41
C THR A 53 3.96 -11.71 -8.46
N GLY A 54 3.05 -10.75 -8.17
CA GLY A 54 1.62 -10.96 -8.28
C GLY A 54 1.18 -11.37 -9.69
N CYS A 55 1.67 -10.65 -10.70
CA CYS A 55 1.39 -10.99 -12.11
C CYS A 55 1.92 -12.40 -12.47
N LEU A 56 3.14 -12.75 -12.04
CA LEU A 56 3.71 -14.08 -12.32
C LEU A 56 2.95 -15.21 -11.63
N VAL A 57 2.52 -15.00 -10.38
CA VAL A 57 1.69 -15.96 -9.63
C VAL A 57 0.37 -16.19 -10.36
N MET A 58 -0.35 -15.13 -10.71
CA MET A 58 -1.61 -15.21 -11.44
C MET A 58 -1.45 -15.84 -12.83
N TRP A 59 -0.42 -15.43 -13.57
CA TRP A 59 -0.11 -16.00 -14.89
C TRP A 59 0.24 -17.49 -14.81
N SER A 60 1.01 -17.91 -13.78
CA SER A 60 1.38 -19.32 -13.60
C SER A 60 0.15 -20.20 -13.31
N ALA A 61 -0.82 -19.68 -12.55
CA ALA A 61 -2.09 -20.35 -12.31
C ALA A 61 -2.92 -20.45 -13.60
N ALA A 62 -3.06 -19.35 -14.32
CA ALA A 62 -3.81 -19.30 -15.57
C ALA A 62 -3.27 -20.26 -16.65
N ARG A 63 -1.92 -20.36 -16.78
CA ARG A 63 -1.30 -21.29 -17.73
C ARG A 63 -1.50 -22.77 -17.42
N LYS A 64 -1.69 -23.10 -16.14
CA LYS A 64 -1.88 -24.48 -15.66
C LYS A 64 -3.36 -24.80 -15.37
N ALA A 65 -4.26 -23.86 -15.66
CA ALA A 65 -5.69 -24.04 -15.41
C ALA A 65 -6.24 -25.22 -16.26
N THR A 66 -6.95 -26.12 -15.60
CA THR A 66 -7.60 -27.29 -16.21
C THR A 66 -9.09 -27.22 -15.94
N ALA A 67 -9.90 -27.68 -16.90
CA ALA A 67 -11.37 -27.77 -16.76
C ALA A 67 -11.83 -28.90 -15.82
N GLY A 68 -10.91 -29.77 -15.35
CA GLY A 68 -11.18 -30.84 -14.41
C GLY A 68 -11.13 -30.39 -12.94
N VAL A 69 -10.88 -31.34 -12.03
CA VAL A 69 -10.72 -31.02 -10.60
C VAL A 69 -9.48 -30.16 -10.41
N PRO A 70 -9.62 -28.92 -9.90
CA PRO A 70 -8.51 -28.00 -9.77
C PRO A 70 -7.48 -28.49 -8.72
N GLY A 71 -6.20 -28.32 -9.00
CA GLY A 71 -5.15 -28.49 -8.00
C GLY A 71 -5.26 -27.41 -6.90
N ARG A 72 -4.65 -27.65 -5.72
CA ARG A 72 -4.75 -26.72 -4.56
C ARG A 72 -4.37 -25.27 -4.89
N PHE A 73 -3.33 -25.08 -5.70
CA PHE A 73 -2.89 -23.73 -6.10
C PHE A 73 -3.89 -23.08 -7.06
N GLN A 74 -4.39 -23.81 -8.04
CA GLN A 74 -5.43 -23.33 -8.96
C GLN A 74 -6.70 -23.00 -8.19
N ALA A 75 -7.17 -23.87 -7.29
CA ALA A 75 -8.34 -23.63 -6.46
C ALA A 75 -8.21 -22.36 -5.60
N PHE A 76 -7.04 -22.10 -5.05
CA PHE A 76 -6.79 -20.87 -4.28
C PHE A 76 -6.92 -19.61 -5.16
N VAL A 77 -6.34 -19.62 -6.35
CA VAL A 77 -6.42 -18.45 -7.27
C VAL A 77 -7.83 -18.28 -7.81
N GLU A 78 -8.54 -19.36 -8.14
CA GLU A 78 -9.95 -19.33 -8.56
C GLU A 78 -10.84 -18.74 -7.45
N MET A 79 -10.65 -19.16 -6.20
CA MET A 79 -11.37 -18.61 -5.04
C MET A 79 -11.17 -17.10 -4.89
N LEU A 80 -9.93 -16.63 -5.07
CA LEU A 80 -9.65 -15.19 -5.04
C LEU A 80 -10.34 -14.44 -6.19
N PHE A 81 -10.30 -15.02 -7.38
CA PHE A 81 -10.97 -14.45 -8.54
C PHE A 81 -12.49 -14.38 -8.34
N GLU A 82 -13.12 -15.48 -7.91
CA GLU A 82 -14.55 -15.55 -7.64
C GLU A 82 -14.96 -14.54 -6.57
N MET A 83 -14.20 -14.44 -5.47
CA MET A 83 -14.45 -13.47 -4.42
C MET A 83 -14.48 -12.04 -4.97
N VAL A 84 -13.52 -11.65 -5.79
CA VAL A 84 -13.45 -10.30 -6.37
C VAL A 84 -14.53 -10.07 -7.43
N ASP A 85 -14.80 -11.07 -8.29
CA ASP A 85 -15.82 -10.98 -9.33
C ASP A 85 -17.23 -10.86 -8.75
N ASP A 86 -17.51 -11.57 -7.65
CA ASP A 86 -18.81 -11.48 -6.96
C ASP A 86 -18.99 -10.11 -6.29
N GLN A 87 -17.91 -9.52 -5.71
CA GLN A 87 -17.96 -8.14 -5.22
C GLN A 87 -18.16 -7.15 -6.37
N ALA A 88 -17.46 -7.34 -7.48
CA ALA A 88 -17.61 -6.49 -8.66
C ALA A 88 -19.05 -6.58 -9.24
N LYS A 89 -19.65 -7.76 -9.26
CA LYS A 89 -21.05 -7.95 -9.69
C LYS A 89 -22.06 -7.23 -8.80
N SER A 90 -21.80 -7.19 -7.50
CA SER A 90 -22.70 -6.54 -6.54
C SER A 90 -22.67 -5.01 -6.61
N ILE A 91 -21.56 -4.42 -7.08
CA ILE A 91 -21.32 -2.97 -7.05
C ILE A 91 -21.46 -2.35 -8.44
N VAL A 92 -20.92 -3.00 -9.48
CA VAL A 92 -20.85 -2.43 -10.82
C VAL A 92 -21.95 -3.03 -11.72
N HIS A 93 -22.92 -2.22 -12.12
CA HIS A 93 -24.05 -2.62 -12.97
C HIS A 93 -23.81 -2.37 -14.48
N GLY A 94 -22.55 -2.44 -14.92
CA GLY A 94 -22.15 -2.21 -16.32
C GLY A 94 -21.15 -3.23 -16.83
N ASP A 95 -20.35 -2.83 -17.85
CA ASP A 95 -19.25 -3.64 -18.37
C ASP A 95 -18.15 -3.78 -17.33
N ARG A 96 -17.96 -5.01 -16.85
CA ARG A 96 -17.01 -5.38 -15.79
C ARG A 96 -15.75 -6.05 -16.32
N SER A 97 -15.63 -6.21 -17.63
CA SER A 97 -14.56 -6.99 -18.26
C SER A 97 -13.14 -6.51 -17.86
N PHE A 98 -12.99 -5.22 -17.60
CA PHE A 98 -11.75 -4.64 -17.11
C PHE A 98 -11.76 -4.39 -15.60
N ILE A 99 -12.91 -4.03 -15.03
CA ILE A 99 -13.00 -3.57 -13.63
C ILE A 99 -12.69 -4.70 -12.65
N ALA A 100 -13.23 -5.90 -12.87
CA ALA A 100 -12.97 -7.05 -12.00
C ALA A 100 -11.48 -7.47 -12.03
N PRO A 101 -10.81 -7.62 -13.18
CA PRO A 101 -9.36 -7.86 -13.22
C PRO A 101 -8.53 -6.72 -12.61
N ALA A 102 -8.93 -5.45 -12.79
CA ALA A 102 -8.24 -4.32 -12.17
C ALA A 102 -8.35 -4.36 -10.65
N ALA A 103 -9.53 -4.63 -10.11
CA ALA A 103 -9.76 -4.78 -8.67
C ALA A 103 -8.97 -5.96 -8.09
N LEU A 104 -8.92 -7.11 -8.79
CA LEU A 104 -8.11 -8.25 -8.41
C LEU A 104 -6.62 -7.89 -8.39
N THR A 105 -6.14 -7.17 -9.39
CA THR A 105 -4.74 -6.72 -9.45
C THR A 105 -4.40 -5.84 -8.25
N VAL A 106 -5.25 -4.87 -7.95
CA VAL A 106 -5.08 -3.98 -6.77
C VAL A 106 -5.09 -4.79 -5.49
N PHE A 107 -6.03 -5.72 -5.32
CA PHE A 107 -6.11 -6.58 -4.14
C PHE A 107 -4.82 -7.38 -3.91
N VAL A 108 -4.38 -8.11 -4.94
CA VAL A 108 -3.19 -8.96 -4.86
C VAL A 108 -1.93 -8.13 -4.65
N TRP A 109 -1.81 -7.01 -5.36
CA TRP A 109 -0.64 -6.14 -5.25
C TRP A 109 -0.52 -5.51 -3.86
N VAL A 110 -1.61 -4.93 -3.33
CA VAL A 110 -1.62 -4.35 -1.98
C VAL A 110 -1.40 -5.43 -0.93
N ALA A 111 -2.03 -6.62 -1.06
CA ALA A 111 -1.83 -7.73 -0.13
C ALA A 111 -0.37 -8.18 -0.08
N LEU A 112 0.31 -8.31 -1.24
CA LEU A 112 1.71 -8.68 -1.31
C LEU A 112 2.63 -7.59 -0.73
N MET A 113 2.39 -6.32 -1.03
CA MET A 113 3.18 -5.22 -0.45
C MET A 113 3.02 -5.15 1.07
N ASN A 114 1.81 -5.28 1.58
CA ASN A 114 1.56 -5.26 3.02
C ASN A 114 2.13 -6.49 3.73
N SER A 115 2.18 -7.65 3.06
CA SER A 115 2.76 -8.88 3.64
C SER A 115 4.26 -8.78 3.90
N LEU A 116 4.96 -7.85 3.25
CA LEU A 116 6.37 -7.59 3.53
C LEU A 116 6.62 -7.10 4.96
N ASP A 117 5.62 -6.46 5.58
CA ASP A 117 5.71 -5.98 6.97
C ASP A 117 5.70 -7.12 8.02
N LEU A 118 5.37 -8.35 7.59
CA LEU A 118 5.46 -9.54 8.43
C LEU A 118 6.87 -10.14 8.47
N LEU A 119 7.80 -9.66 7.65
CA LEU A 119 9.18 -10.09 7.68
C LEU A 119 9.91 -9.48 8.89
N PRO A 120 10.84 -10.23 9.50
CA PRO A 120 11.64 -9.69 10.60
C PRO A 120 12.35 -8.39 10.20
N VAL A 121 12.23 -7.35 11.02
CA VAL A 121 12.74 -5.99 10.75
C VAL A 121 14.22 -6.00 10.36
N ASP A 122 15.05 -6.77 11.07
CA ASP A 122 16.49 -6.81 10.85
C ASP A 122 16.94 -7.83 9.79
N MET A 123 16.02 -8.56 9.15
CA MET A 123 16.35 -9.65 8.23
C MET A 123 17.23 -9.18 7.06
N PHE A 124 16.89 -8.07 6.43
CA PHE A 124 17.64 -7.55 5.30
C PHE A 124 18.94 -6.89 5.74
N SER A 125 18.95 -6.15 6.85
CA SER A 125 20.16 -5.57 7.43
C SER A 125 21.17 -6.66 7.78
N TRP A 126 20.71 -7.74 8.40
CA TRP A 126 21.54 -8.92 8.67
C TRP A 126 22.07 -9.57 7.39
N ALA A 127 21.21 -9.75 6.38
CA ALA A 127 21.63 -10.33 5.09
C ALA A 127 22.68 -9.46 4.41
N PHE A 128 22.50 -8.13 4.36
CA PHE A 128 23.49 -7.22 3.78
C PHE A 128 24.83 -7.22 4.52
N ALA A 129 24.80 -7.33 5.85
CA ALA A 129 26.00 -7.49 6.65
C ALA A 129 26.75 -8.81 6.33
N VAL A 130 26.02 -9.94 6.21
CA VAL A 130 26.61 -11.24 5.83
C VAL A 130 27.26 -11.20 4.44
N PHE A 131 26.65 -10.50 3.48
CA PHE A 131 27.20 -10.35 2.13
C PHE A 131 28.20 -9.21 1.99
N GLY A 132 28.48 -8.44 3.05
CA GLY A 132 29.42 -7.32 3.05
C GLY A 132 29.00 -6.13 2.17
N VAL A 133 27.71 -5.98 1.88
CA VAL A 133 27.16 -4.91 1.03
C VAL A 133 26.43 -3.82 1.83
N GLU A 134 26.49 -3.84 3.13
CA GLU A 134 25.86 -2.88 4.03
C GLU A 134 26.27 -1.42 3.75
N HIS A 135 27.51 -1.20 3.26
CA HIS A 135 27.99 0.13 2.88
C HIS A 135 27.33 0.69 1.61
N ILE A 136 26.72 -0.17 0.77
CA ILE A 136 26.00 0.22 -0.45
C ILE A 136 24.55 0.55 -0.12
N PHE A 137 23.98 -0.15 0.88
CA PHE A 137 22.58 -0.01 1.31
C PHE A 137 22.50 0.37 2.80
N PRO A 138 22.95 1.58 3.18
CA PRO A 138 22.98 2.01 4.58
C PRO A 138 21.59 2.16 5.19
N TYR A 139 20.60 2.47 4.36
CA TYR A 139 19.19 2.56 4.71
C TYR A 139 18.39 1.73 3.70
N HIS A 140 17.46 0.90 4.19
CA HIS A 140 16.64 0.07 3.31
C HIS A 140 15.30 -0.24 3.96
N ARG A 141 14.27 0.40 3.46
CA ARG A 141 12.90 0.16 3.90
C ARG A 141 12.23 -0.82 2.96
N VAL A 142 11.67 -1.89 3.52
CA VAL A 142 11.14 -3.03 2.75
C VAL A 142 9.68 -2.85 2.39
N VAL A 143 8.91 -2.10 3.19
CA VAL A 143 7.46 -1.98 3.08
C VAL A 143 7.06 -0.74 2.27
N PRO A 144 6.69 -0.89 0.97
CA PRO A 144 6.35 0.26 0.12
C PRO A 144 5.11 1.02 0.59
N THR A 145 4.17 0.31 1.23
CA THR A 145 2.91 0.88 1.71
C THR A 145 3.04 1.65 3.02
N ALA A 146 4.16 1.52 3.70
CA ALA A 146 4.49 2.33 4.87
C ALA A 146 5.24 3.64 4.50
N ASP A 147 5.58 3.84 3.22
CA ASP A 147 5.97 5.14 2.65
C ASP A 147 4.73 5.83 2.08
N LEU A 148 4.51 7.11 2.40
CA LEU A 148 3.34 7.87 1.93
C LEU A 148 3.21 7.91 0.40
N ASN A 149 4.34 7.94 -0.32
CA ASN A 149 4.37 8.04 -1.77
C ASN A 149 3.75 6.81 -2.46
N GLY A 150 3.96 5.60 -1.92
CA GLY A 150 3.41 4.36 -2.47
C GLY A 150 1.86 4.35 -2.46
N PRO A 151 1.22 4.40 -1.29
CA PRO A 151 -0.23 4.45 -1.16
C PRO A 151 -0.90 5.60 -1.91
N MET A 152 -0.31 6.80 -1.87
CA MET A 152 -0.85 7.95 -2.60
C MET A 152 -0.73 7.76 -4.11
N GLY A 153 0.34 7.14 -4.60
CA GLY A 153 0.50 6.81 -6.02
C GLY A 153 -0.56 5.83 -6.51
N ILE A 154 -0.85 4.77 -5.74
CA ILE A 154 -1.90 3.79 -6.08
C ILE A 154 -3.29 4.45 -6.01
N ALA A 155 -3.56 5.26 -4.98
CA ALA A 155 -4.81 5.99 -4.84
C ALA A 155 -5.04 6.97 -6.01
N LEU A 156 -3.97 7.65 -6.46
CA LEU A 156 -4.01 8.52 -7.64
C LEU A 156 -4.31 7.70 -8.92
N GLY A 157 -3.73 6.51 -9.06
CA GLY A 157 -4.03 5.58 -10.14
C GLY A 157 -5.51 5.17 -10.18
N VAL A 158 -6.10 4.85 -9.03
CA VAL A 158 -7.53 4.53 -8.91
C VAL A 158 -8.40 5.74 -9.27
N LEU A 159 -8.04 6.94 -8.80
CA LEU A 159 -8.76 8.18 -9.16
C LEU A 159 -8.68 8.47 -10.66
N ALA A 160 -7.51 8.27 -11.27
CA ALA A 160 -7.34 8.44 -12.72
C ALA A 160 -8.20 7.44 -13.52
N LEU A 161 -8.29 6.18 -13.07
CA LEU A 161 -9.19 5.19 -13.66
C LEU A 161 -10.66 5.60 -13.51
N MET A 162 -11.06 6.12 -12.35
CA MET A 162 -12.41 6.63 -12.12
C MET A 162 -12.75 7.74 -13.11
N PHE A 163 -11.86 8.73 -13.32
CA PHE A 163 -12.06 9.79 -14.29
C PHE A 163 -12.12 9.26 -15.73
N TYR A 164 -11.23 8.32 -16.08
CA TYR A 164 -11.24 7.69 -17.39
C TYR A 164 -12.60 7.03 -17.68
N TYR A 165 -13.14 6.25 -16.74
CA TYR A 165 -14.44 5.59 -16.92
C TYR A 165 -15.60 6.59 -16.92
N SER A 166 -15.58 7.62 -16.06
CA SER A 166 -16.59 8.67 -16.07
C SER A 166 -16.66 9.37 -17.44
N ILE A 167 -15.51 9.71 -18.03
CA ILE A 167 -15.43 10.33 -19.35
C ILE A 167 -15.84 9.36 -20.45
N LYS A 168 -15.42 8.09 -20.36
CA LYS A 168 -15.75 7.05 -21.38
C LYS A 168 -17.24 6.76 -21.44
N ILE A 169 -17.93 6.77 -20.31
CA ILE A 169 -19.35 6.40 -20.23
C ILE A 169 -20.26 7.59 -20.49
N LYS A 170 -20.01 8.73 -19.81
CA LYS A 170 -20.84 9.93 -19.87
C LYS A 170 -20.46 10.86 -21.01
N GLY A 171 -19.31 10.63 -21.63
CA GLY A 171 -18.68 11.57 -22.54
C GLY A 171 -18.09 12.80 -21.82
N LEU A 172 -17.15 13.48 -22.45
CA LEU A 172 -16.49 14.65 -21.85
C LEU A 172 -17.49 15.76 -21.49
N GLY A 173 -18.48 16.03 -22.38
CA GLY A 173 -19.52 17.04 -22.14
C GLY A 173 -20.45 16.68 -20.98
N GLY A 174 -20.86 15.41 -20.89
CA GLY A 174 -21.71 14.92 -19.79
C GLY A 174 -20.98 15.00 -18.44
N TRP A 175 -19.74 14.59 -18.39
CA TRP A 175 -18.92 14.66 -17.18
C TRP A 175 -18.69 16.11 -16.72
N ILE A 176 -18.38 17.04 -17.64
CA ILE A 176 -18.24 18.46 -17.31
C ILE A 176 -19.57 19.03 -16.83
N HIS A 177 -20.68 18.71 -17.50
CA HIS A 177 -22.00 19.16 -17.06
C HIS A 177 -22.33 18.67 -15.64
N GLU A 178 -22.06 17.40 -15.34
CA GLU A 178 -22.25 16.83 -14.01
C GLU A 178 -21.43 17.55 -12.95
N LEU A 179 -20.16 17.88 -13.26
CA LEU A 179 -19.26 18.60 -12.35
C LEU A 179 -19.81 19.97 -11.92
N PHE A 180 -20.57 20.64 -12.81
CA PHE A 180 -21.17 21.96 -12.53
C PHE A 180 -22.62 21.88 -12.08
N ALA A 181 -23.35 20.82 -12.42
CA ALA A 181 -24.78 20.70 -12.12
C ALA A 181 -25.07 19.93 -10.83
N ALA A 182 -24.27 18.92 -10.49
CA ALA A 182 -24.50 18.13 -9.28
C ALA A 182 -23.76 18.73 -8.06
N PRO A 183 -24.35 18.68 -6.84
CA PRO A 183 -25.68 18.15 -6.50
C PRO A 183 -26.83 19.18 -6.57
N PHE A 184 -26.56 20.49 -6.56
CA PHE A 184 -27.58 21.53 -6.33
C PHE A 184 -28.15 22.16 -7.59
N GLY A 185 -27.80 21.64 -8.77
CA GLY A 185 -28.23 22.22 -10.05
C GLY A 185 -27.33 23.36 -10.56
N ILE A 186 -27.50 23.73 -11.82
CA ILE A 186 -26.60 24.65 -12.53
C ILE A 186 -26.57 26.08 -11.94
N TRP A 187 -27.59 26.45 -11.16
CA TRP A 187 -27.65 27.75 -10.49
C TRP A 187 -26.55 27.93 -9.43
N MET A 188 -26.05 26.86 -8.87
CA MET A 188 -24.97 26.86 -7.88
C MET A 188 -23.66 26.28 -8.46
N ALA A 189 -23.43 26.43 -9.75
CA ALA A 189 -22.29 25.87 -10.47
C ALA A 189 -20.92 26.09 -9.78
N PRO A 190 -20.52 27.30 -9.32
CA PRO A 190 -19.21 27.45 -8.66
C PRO A 190 -19.12 26.72 -7.34
N PHE A 191 -20.24 26.61 -6.61
CA PHE A 191 -20.27 25.86 -5.35
C PHE A 191 -20.24 24.34 -5.59
N ASN A 192 -20.97 23.85 -6.60
CA ASN A 192 -20.93 22.45 -7.01
C ASN A 192 -19.53 22.04 -7.44
N LEU A 193 -18.86 22.86 -8.26
CA LEU A 193 -17.48 22.60 -8.66
C LEU A 193 -16.54 22.49 -7.46
N LEU A 194 -16.66 23.42 -6.50
CA LEU A 194 -15.85 23.38 -5.27
C LEU A 194 -16.10 22.09 -4.47
N LEU A 195 -17.37 21.68 -4.31
CA LEU A 195 -17.73 20.45 -3.61
C LEU A 195 -17.16 19.21 -4.29
N ASN A 196 -17.30 19.13 -5.62
CA ASN A 196 -16.76 17.99 -6.39
C ASN A 196 -15.22 17.90 -6.28
N ILE A 197 -14.51 19.04 -6.35
CA ILE A 197 -13.05 19.07 -6.15
C ILE A 197 -12.68 18.56 -4.76
N ILE A 198 -13.39 19.04 -3.72
CA ILE A 198 -13.17 18.58 -2.34
C ILE A 198 -13.47 17.09 -2.21
N GLU A 199 -14.54 16.60 -2.83
CA GLU A 199 -14.90 15.18 -2.82
C GLU A 199 -13.81 14.30 -3.46
N TYR A 200 -13.31 14.66 -4.64
CA TYR A 200 -12.23 13.92 -5.30
C TYR A 200 -10.93 13.96 -4.50
N ALA A 201 -10.58 15.12 -3.95
CA ALA A 201 -9.42 15.25 -3.07
C ALA A 201 -9.59 14.40 -1.79
N ALA A 202 -10.78 14.39 -1.19
CA ALA A 202 -11.09 13.58 -0.03
C ALA A 202 -11.01 12.07 -0.33
N LYS A 203 -11.51 11.62 -1.49
CA LYS A 203 -11.40 10.23 -1.95
C LYS A 203 -9.93 9.82 -2.09
N LEU A 204 -9.11 10.64 -2.75
CA LEU A 204 -7.68 10.39 -2.92
C LEU A 204 -6.95 10.28 -1.58
N VAL A 205 -7.10 11.31 -0.74
CA VAL A 205 -6.41 11.40 0.55
C VAL A 205 -6.89 10.28 1.49
N SER A 206 -8.20 10.04 1.58
CA SER A 206 -8.76 9.01 2.46
C SER A 206 -8.27 7.61 2.07
N LEU A 207 -8.20 7.30 0.77
CA LEU A 207 -7.75 6.01 0.28
C LEU A 207 -6.25 5.80 0.55
N GLY A 208 -5.42 6.77 0.19
CA GLY A 208 -3.97 6.70 0.37
C GLY A 208 -3.54 6.73 1.84
N MET A 209 -4.09 7.67 2.63
CA MET A 209 -3.76 7.80 4.05
C MET A 209 -4.21 6.63 4.91
N ARG A 210 -5.30 5.95 4.53
CA ARG A 210 -5.75 4.75 5.24
C ARG A 210 -4.75 3.61 5.11
N LEU A 211 -4.25 3.37 3.89
CA LEU A 211 -3.26 2.35 3.65
C LEU A 211 -1.93 2.69 4.33
N PHE A 212 -1.43 3.92 4.11
CA PHE A 212 -0.22 4.41 4.74
C PHE A 212 -0.29 4.35 6.27
N GLY A 213 -1.35 4.91 6.87
CA GLY A 213 -1.47 5.04 8.33
C GLY A 213 -1.47 3.69 9.04
N ASN A 214 -2.16 2.69 8.49
CA ASN A 214 -2.20 1.36 9.08
C ASN A 214 -0.85 0.64 9.00
N MET A 215 -0.16 0.73 7.85
CA MET A 215 1.13 0.06 7.66
C MET A 215 2.25 0.77 8.43
N PHE A 216 2.31 2.09 8.39
CA PHE A 216 3.29 2.87 9.15
C PHE A 216 3.14 2.68 10.68
N ALA A 217 1.90 2.68 11.18
CA ALA A 217 1.65 2.41 12.60
C ALA A 217 2.04 0.97 12.98
N GLY A 218 1.79 0.01 12.07
CA GLY A 218 2.18 -1.39 12.24
C GLY A 218 3.68 -1.56 12.37
N GLU A 219 4.43 -0.97 11.45
CA GLU A 219 5.89 -0.96 11.43
C GLU A 219 6.48 -0.32 12.70
N LEU A 220 5.94 0.83 13.13
CA LEU A 220 6.36 1.48 14.38
C LEU A 220 6.15 0.59 15.61
N LEU A 221 5.03 -0.12 15.68
CA LEU A 221 4.76 -1.04 16.79
C LEU A 221 5.72 -2.23 16.79
N PHE A 222 6.05 -2.80 15.64
CA PHE A 222 7.08 -3.83 15.54
C PHE A 222 8.45 -3.33 16.03
N LEU A 223 8.85 -2.12 15.64
CA LEU A 223 10.10 -1.50 16.11
C LEU A 223 10.11 -1.28 17.62
N LEU A 224 9.00 -0.82 18.20
CA LEU A 224 8.87 -0.63 19.66
C LEU A 224 8.92 -1.96 20.41
N ILE A 225 8.30 -3.01 19.88
CA ILE A 225 8.35 -4.36 20.45
C ILE A 225 9.77 -4.94 20.35
N ALA A 226 10.47 -4.69 19.24
CA ALA A 226 11.87 -5.11 19.06
C ALA A 226 12.79 -4.46 20.11
N LEU A 227 12.60 -3.16 20.40
CA LEU A 227 13.34 -2.45 21.46
C LEU A 227 13.10 -3.04 22.85
N LEU A 228 11.89 -3.53 23.14
CA LEU A 228 11.59 -4.20 24.41
C LEU A 228 12.44 -5.46 24.58
N GLY A 229 12.66 -6.22 23.50
CA GLY A 229 13.54 -7.39 23.47
C GLY A 229 15.02 -7.08 23.74
N GLY A 230 15.49 -5.88 23.31
CA GLY A 230 16.83 -5.39 23.53
C GLY A 230 17.17 -4.99 24.99
N SER A 231 16.20 -5.03 25.90
CA SER A 231 16.38 -4.56 27.31
C SER A 231 17.26 -5.47 28.19
N ALA A 232 17.82 -6.56 27.68
CA ALA A 232 18.68 -7.52 28.36
C ALA A 232 18.11 -8.07 29.69
N THR A 233 16.80 -7.97 29.91
CA THR A 233 16.10 -8.50 31.10
C THR A 233 15.20 -9.65 30.71
N ILE A 234 14.99 -10.62 31.63
CA ILE A 234 14.10 -11.75 31.37
C ILE A 234 12.66 -11.29 31.16
N PHE A 235 12.23 -10.23 31.86
CA PHE A 235 10.91 -9.64 31.69
C PHE A 235 10.75 -8.94 30.32
N GLY A 236 11.81 -8.26 29.85
CA GLY A 236 11.84 -7.68 28.52
C GLY A 236 11.76 -8.72 27.42
N PHE A 237 12.51 -9.83 27.55
CA PHE A 237 12.45 -10.94 26.60
C PHE A 237 11.06 -11.58 26.57
N VAL A 238 10.48 -11.93 27.74
CA VAL A 238 9.15 -12.52 27.81
C VAL A 238 8.09 -11.54 27.27
N GLY A 239 8.19 -10.26 27.62
CA GLY A 239 7.32 -9.21 27.10
C GLY A 239 7.39 -9.06 25.59
N HIS A 240 8.61 -9.09 25.01
CA HIS A 240 8.84 -9.07 23.57
C HIS A 240 8.16 -10.24 22.86
N VAL A 241 8.35 -11.48 23.36
CA VAL A 241 7.77 -12.68 22.73
C VAL A 241 6.24 -12.64 22.79
N ILE A 242 5.67 -12.29 23.93
CA ILE A 242 4.20 -12.22 24.11
C ILE A 242 3.61 -11.09 23.27
N ALA A 243 4.10 -9.87 23.41
CA ALA A 243 3.60 -8.71 22.67
C ALA A 243 3.81 -8.86 21.18
N GLY A 244 4.98 -9.35 20.75
CA GLY A 244 5.30 -9.62 19.35
C GLY A 244 4.39 -10.66 18.72
N SER A 245 4.11 -11.76 19.44
CA SER A 245 3.21 -12.81 18.94
C SER A 245 1.76 -12.29 18.80
N ILE A 246 1.25 -11.60 19.81
CA ILE A 246 -0.10 -11.01 19.76
C ILE A 246 -0.20 -9.99 18.63
N TRP A 247 0.79 -9.10 18.51
CA TRP A 247 0.81 -8.08 17.47
C TRP A 247 0.94 -8.68 16.07
N ALA A 248 1.79 -9.69 15.86
CA ALA A 248 1.95 -10.35 14.58
C ALA A 248 0.64 -11.02 14.10
N ILE A 249 -0.08 -11.72 15.00
CA ILE A 249 -1.38 -12.32 14.68
C ILE A 249 -2.39 -11.25 14.28
N PHE A 250 -2.46 -10.15 15.04
CA PHE A 250 -3.36 -9.04 14.72
C PHE A 250 -2.96 -8.33 13.42
N HIS A 251 -1.67 -8.18 13.18
CA HIS A 251 -1.16 -7.53 11.98
C HIS A 251 -1.44 -8.33 10.69
N ILE A 252 -1.39 -9.66 10.74
CA ILE A 252 -1.82 -10.52 9.61
C ILE A 252 -3.26 -10.20 9.21
N LEU A 253 -4.15 -10.02 10.20
CA LEU A 253 -5.54 -9.63 9.93
C LEU A 253 -5.62 -8.25 9.28
N ILE A 254 -4.84 -7.28 9.78
CA ILE A 254 -4.80 -5.91 9.22
C ILE A 254 -4.31 -5.94 7.77
N VAL A 255 -3.25 -6.68 7.45
CA VAL A 255 -2.68 -6.81 6.11
C VAL A 255 -3.75 -7.23 5.09
N LEU A 256 -4.48 -8.30 5.40
CA LEU A 256 -5.53 -8.83 4.51
C LEU A 256 -6.75 -7.92 4.45
N LEU A 257 -7.21 -7.43 5.60
CA LEU A 257 -8.35 -6.53 5.70
C LEU A 257 -8.10 -5.23 4.92
N GLN A 258 -6.89 -4.67 5.02
CA GLN A 258 -6.54 -3.44 4.34
C GLN A 258 -6.52 -3.60 2.81
N ALA A 259 -5.98 -4.72 2.31
CA ALA A 259 -6.02 -5.04 0.88
C ALA A 259 -7.46 -5.20 0.38
N PHE A 260 -8.32 -5.88 1.16
CA PHE A 260 -9.73 -6.04 0.85
C PHE A 260 -10.49 -4.71 0.83
N ILE A 261 -10.31 -3.86 1.85
CA ILE A 261 -10.96 -2.54 1.90
C ILE A 261 -10.50 -1.66 0.73
N PHE A 262 -9.21 -1.69 0.38
CA PHE A 262 -8.69 -0.90 -0.73
C PHE A 262 -9.31 -1.34 -2.06
N MET A 263 -9.42 -2.65 -2.30
CA MET A 263 -10.12 -3.23 -3.46
C MET A 263 -11.60 -2.82 -3.49
N MET A 264 -12.31 -2.95 -2.36
CA MET A 264 -13.73 -2.60 -2.27
C MET A 264 -13.98 -1.12 -2.59
N LEU A 265 -13.16 -0.23 -2.07
CA LEU A 265 -13.26 1.20 -2.38
C LEU A 265 -12.92 1.50 -3.85
N THR A 266 -11.97 0.77 -4.43
CA THR A 266 -11.69 0.86 -5.87
C THR A 266 -12.92 0.48 -6.67
N LEU A 267 -13.60 -0.63 -6.35
CA LEU A 267 -14.84 -1.05 -7.00
C LEU A 267 -15.96 -0.02 -6.82
N VAL A 268 -16.14 0.53 -5.62
CA VAL A 268 -17.15 1.56 -5.35
C VAL A 268 -16.90 2.81 -6.19
N TYR A 269 -15.66 3.28 -6.26
CA TYR A 269 -15.32 4.49 -7.04
C TYR A 269 -15.49 4.27 -8.55
N LEU A 270 -15.14 3.08 -9.05
CA LEU A 270 -15.38 2.73 -10.44
C LEU A 270 -16.88 2.47 -10.71
N GLY A 271 -17.62 1.93 -9.75
CA GLY A 271 -19.07 1.78 -9.81
C GLY A 271 -19.79 3.11 -9.93
N GLN A 272 -19.44 4.09 -9.09
CA GLN A 272 -19.98 5.46 -9.15
C GLN A 272 -19.77 6.13 -10.52
N ALA A 273 -18.67 5.82 -11.20
CA ALA A 273 -18.44 6.31 -12.56
C ALA A 273 -19.45 5.74 -13.58
N HIS A 274 -20.09 4.59 -13.30
CA HIS A 274 -21.09 3.94 -14.14
C HIS A 274 -22.52 4.38 -13.81
N GLU A 275 -22.76 4.94 -12.63
CA GLU A 275 -24.07 5.46 -12.24
C GLU A 275 -24.24 6.86 -12.86
N GLY A 276 -25.22 7.01 -13.76
CA GLY A 276 -25.67 8.31 -14.26
C GLY A 276 -26.64 8.93 -13.26
N HIS A 277 -26.45 10.18 -12.93
CA HIS A 277 -27.47 10.99 -12.26
C HIS A 277 -28.40 11.60 -13.30
#